data_c8fc541b1b8af98054742c7f1dc1886d
#
_entry.id   c8fc541b1b8af98054742c7f1dc1886d
#
_cell.length_a   1.000
_cell.length_b   1.000
_cell.length_c   1.000
_cell.angle_alpha   90.00
_cell.angle_beta   90.00
_cell.angle_gamma   90.00
#
_symmetry.space_group_name_H-M   'P 1'
#
loop_
_entity.id
_entity.type
_entity.pdbx_description
1 polymer ?
#
loop_
_entity_poly.entity_id
_entity_poly.type
_entity_poly.pdbx_seq_one_letter_code
_entity_poly.pdbx_strand_id
1 'polypeptide(L)'
;MTIQAQRQYLWRAVDQDGDVIDILVQPRRDQRAAERFFRKLLKGQEREPRRLVTNKLRTYETALRTIMPSVVHDTEYANNRAEVSHEPIRQRERQMRGLKSVAQAQRFWSVQGVIQNLFRIGRHLLRSANHRLLRGRSQLVWHQVTCG
;
A
#
# COMPACT_ATOMS: atom_id res chain seq x y z
N MET A 1 -5.63 -1.27 -13.23
CA MET A 1 -5.31 -2.54 -13.92
C MET A 1 -6.54 -3.16 -14.55
N THR A 2 -6.38 -3.99 -15.57
CA THR A 2 -7.48 -4.70 -16.23
C THR A 2 -7.27 -6.20 -16.07
N ILE A 3 -8.28 -6.90 -15.57
CA ILE A 3 -8.25 -8.35 -15.33
C ILE A 3 -9.50 -8.94 -16.00
N GLN A 4 -9.35 -9.91 -16.91
CA GLN A 4 -10.45 -10.51 -17.65
C GLN A 4 -11.39 -9.48 -18.30
N ALA A 5 -10.83 -8.49 -18.98
CA ALA A 5 -11.52 -7.35 -19.58
C ALA A 5 -12.30 -6.43 -18.60
N GLN A 6 -12.20 -6.66 -17.30
CA GLN A 6 -12.82 -5.83 -16.27
C GLN A 6 -11.80 -4.92 -15.59
N ARG A 7 -12.16 -3.65 -15.44
CA ARG A 7 -11.32 -2.68 -14.72
C ARG A 7 -11.31 -2.97 -13.23
N GLN A 8 -10.10 -3.11 -12.64
CA GLN A 8 -9.89 -3.29 -11.21
C GLN A 8 -9.10 -2.10 -10.66
N TYR A 9 -9.34 -1.76 -9.41
CA TYR A 9 -8.67 -0.68 -8.69
C TYR A 9 -7.84 -1.25 -7.56
N LEU A 10 -6.58 -0.83 -7.50
CA LEU A 10 -5.67 -1.15 -6.42
C LEU A 10 -5.75 -0.07 -5.34
N TRP A 11 -6.22 -0.45 -4.17
CA TRP A 11 -6.21 0.36 -2.97
C TRP A 11 -4.97 0.06 -2.17
N ARG A 12 -4.29 1.06 -1.69
CA ARG A 12 -3.03 0.89 -0.97
C ARG A 12 -2.93 1.92 0.14
N ALA A 13 -2.63 1.47 1.35
CA ALA A 13 -2.23 2.30 2.46
C ALA A 13 -0.73 2.20 2.68
N VAL A 14 -0.12 3.33 2.96
CA VAL A 14 1.30 3.44 3.34
C VAL A 14 1.39 4.28 4.61
N ASP A 15 2.38 3.99 5.43
CA ASP A 15 2.68 4.80 6.59
C ASP A 15 3.47 6.08 6.25
N GLN A 16 3.84 6.83 7.27
CA GLN A 16 4.62 8.05 7.14
C GLN A 16 6.02 7.83 6.52
N ASP A 17 6.58 6.64 6.68
CA ASP A 17 7.89 6.26 6.13
C ASP A 17 7.75 5.70 4.72
N GLY A 18 6.50 5.45 4.30
CA GLY A 18 6.09 4.96 2.98
C GLY A 18 6.10 3.44 2.89
N ASP A 19 6.16 2.74 4.02
CA ASP A 19 6.00 1.30 4.06
C ASP A 19 4.55 0.92 3.82
N VAL A 20 4.35 -0.17 3.11
CA VAL A 20 3.03 -0.68 2.76
C VAL A 20 2.38 -1.29 3.98
N ILE A 21 1.27 -0.71 4.42
CA ILE A 21 0.47 -1.23 5.53
C ILE A 21 -0.52 -2.29 5.04
N ASP A 22 -1.26 -1.95 3.98
CA ASP A 22 -2.27 -2.86 3.44
C ASP A 22 -2.57 -2.59 1.97
N ILE A 23 -3.04 -3.62 1.27
CA ILE A 23 -3.43 -3.58 -0.14
C ILE A 23 -4.76 -4.30 -0.33
N LEU A 24 -5.63 -3.71 -1.16
CA LEU A 24 -6.90 -4.32 -1.55
C LEU A 24 -7.20 -4.07 -3.03
N VAL A 25 -7.50 -5.14 -3.76
CA VAL A 25 -7.96 -5.07 -5.16
C VAL A 25 -9.48 -5.13 -5.19
N GLN A 26 -10.13 -4.16 -5.84
CA GLN A 26 -11.58 -4.06 -5.89
C GLN A 26 -12.05 -3.62 -7.28
N PRO A 27 -13.25 -4.07 -7.72
CA PRO A 27 -13.80 -3.71 -9.03
C PRO A 27 -14.36 -2.27 -9.08
N ARG A 28 -14.54 -1.63 -7.94
CA ARG A 28 -15.13 -0.29 -7.85
C ARG A 28 -14.26 0.67 -7.04
N ARG A 29 -14.44 1.97 -7.30
CA ARG A 29 -13.84 3.06 -6.56
C ARG A 29 -14.94 4.01 -6.07
N ASP A 30 -15.84 3.47 -5.30
CA ASP A 30 -16.98 4.15 -4.68
C ASP A 30 -16.83 4.22 -3.15
N GLN A 31 -17.80 4.84 -2.48
CA GLN A 31 -17.81 4.96 -1.02
C GLN A 31 -17.78 3.59 -0.33
N ARG A 32 -18.57 2.61 -0.81
CA ARG A 32 -18.61 1.27 -0.23
C ARG A 32 -17.28 0.52 -0.36
N ALA A 33 -16.56 0.77 -1.45
CA ALA A 33 -15.22 0.22 -1.65
C ALA A 33 -14.22 0.86 -0.67
N ALA A 34 -14.32 2.18 -0.45
CA ALA A 34 -13.51 2.89 0.53
C ALA A 34 -13.77 2.37 1.96
N GLU A 35 -15.04 2.23 2.35
CA GLU A 35 -15.41 1.69 3.66
C GLU A 35 -14.86 0.28 3.89
N ARG A 36 -14.96 -0.60 2.89
CA ARG A 36 -14.37 -1.96 2.97
C ARG A 36 -12.86 -1.91 3.18
N PHE A 37 -12.19 -1.02 2.47
CA PHE A 37 -10.74 -0.86 2.60
C PHE A 37 -10.36 -0.34 3.99
N PHE A 38 -11.03 0.69 4.49
CA PHE A 38 -10.77 1.24 5.82
C PHE A 38 -11.08 0.25 6.94
N ARG A 39 -12.17 -0.51 6.85
CA ARG A 39 -12.45 -1.59 7.82
C ARG A 39 -11.36 -2.67 7.82
N LYS A 40 -10.87 -3.06 6.63
CA LYS A 40 -9.76 -4.01 6.50
C LYS A 40 -8.49 -3.45 7.14
N LEU A 41 -8.18 -2.19 6.86
CA LEU A 41 -7.01 -1.50 7.40
C LEU A 41 -7.03 -1.46 8.94
N LEU A 42 -8.16 -1.04 9.54
CA LEU A 42 -8.33 -1.01 10.99
C LEU A 42 -8.16 -2.39 11.63
N LYS A 43 -8.75 -3.40 11.01
CA LYS A 43 -8.68 -4.78 11.51
C LYS A 43 -7.24 -5.31 11.54
N GLY A 44 -6.39 -4.87 10.61
CA GLY A 44 -4.98 -5.26 10.54
C GLY A 44 -4.06 -4.46 11.46
N GLN A 45 -4.45 -3.24 11.85
CA GLN A 45 -3.59 -2.32 12.62
C GLN A 45 -3.90 -2.27 14.12
N GLU A 46 -5.03 -2.83 14.56
CA GLU A 46 -5.50 -2.84 15.96
C GLU A 46 -5.67 -1.43 16.60
N ARG A 47 -5.28 -0.38 15.92
CA ARG A 47 -5.36 1.02 16.37
C ARG A 47 -5.78 1.94 15.24
N GLU A 48 -6.57 2.96 15.57
CA GLU A 48 -6.89 4.03 14.64
C GLU A 48 -5.67 4.95 14.43
N PRO A 49 -5.37 5.34 13.17
CA PRO A 49 -4.34 6.33 12.90
C PRO A 49 -4.79 7.70 13.44
N ARG A 50 -3.86 8.51 13.93
CA ARG A 50 -4.17 9.88 14.35
C ARG A 50 -4.52 10.79 13.17
N ARG A 51 -3.88 10.56 12.04
CA ARG A 51 -4.02 11.34 10.81
C ARG A 51 -4.03 10.41 9.61
N LEU A 52 -4.92 10.68 8.67
CA LEU A 52 -5.01 9.95 7.42
C LEU A 52 -5.03 10.93 6.25
N VAL A 53 -4.15 10.70 5.29
CA VAL A 53 -4.03 11.52 4.09
C VAL A 53 -4.57 10.73 2.91
N THR A 54 -5.48 11.32 2.15
CA THR A 54 -6.02 10.72 0.92
C THR A 54 -5.95 11.70 -0.25
N ASN A 55 -6.20 11.20 -1.46
CA ASN A 55 -6.44 12.09 -2.58
C ASN A 55 -7.83 12.78 -2.43
N LYS A 56 -8.04 13.88 -3.17
CA LYS A 56 -9.22 14.78 -3.08
C LYS A 56 -10.59 14.15 -3.46
N LEU A 57 -10.76 12.82 -3.39
CA LEU A 57 -12.05 12.19 -3.68
C LEU A 57 -13.02 12.33 -2.50
N ARG A 58 -14.14 13.01 -2.72
CA ARG A 58 -15.22 13.19 -1.73
C ARG A 58 -15.72 11.88 -1.10
N THR A 59 -15.69 10.80 -1.85
CA THR A 59 -16.08 9.47 -1.38
C THR A 59 -15.25 8.97 -0.19
N TYR A 60 -13.99 9.41 -0.07
CA TYR A 60 -13.13 9.04 1.04
C TYR A 60 -13.52 9.75 2.33
N GLU A 61 -13.85 11.02 2.24
CA GLU A 61 -14.27 11.81 3.39
C GLU A 61 -15.53 11.22 4.04
N THR A 62 -16.54 10.91 3.23
CA THR A 62 -17.78 10.29 3.73
C THR A 62 -17.53 8.92 4.35
N ALA A 63 -16.72 8.08 3.70
CA ALA A 63 -16.36 6.76 4.24
C ALA A 63 -15.57 6.87 5.56
N LEU A 64 -14.66 7.83 5.67
CA LEU A 64 -13.87 8.06 6.88
C LEU A 64 -14.73 8.53 8.05
N ARG A 65 -15.63 9.48 7.83
CA ARG A 65 -16.57 9.93 8.87
C ARG A 65 -17.41 8.80 9.43
N THR A 66 -17.75 7.82 8.59
CA THR A 66 -18.54 6.65 9.00
C THR A 66 -17.72 5.61 9.77
N ILE A 67 -16.46 5.37 9.37
CA ILE A 67 -15.64 4.26 9.89
C ILE A 67 -14.67 4.74 10.98
N MET A 68 -14.10 5.94 10.83
CA MET A 68 -13.09 6.51 11.72
C MET A 68 -13.38 7.99 12.01
N PRO A 69 -14.44 8.31 12.77
CA PRO A 69 -14.85 9.69 13.00
C PRO A 69 -13.83 10.54 13.78
N SER A 70 -12.94 9.91 14.54
CA SER A 70 -11.90 10.56 15.36
C SER A 70 -10.62 10.89 14.57
N VAL A 71 -10.48 10.37 13.36
CA VAL A 71 -9.27 10.55 12.55
C VAL A 71 -9.24 11.92 11.89
N VAL A 72 -8.11 12.63 12.01
CA VAL A 72 -7.89 13.86 11.26
C VAL A 72 -7.65 13.51 9.80
N HIS A 73 -8.60 13.90 8.94
CA HIS A 73 -8.50 13.69 7.51
C HIS A 73 -7.86 14.90 6.82
N ASP A 74 -6.81 14.65 6.07
CA ASP A 74 -6.09 15.65 5.29
C ASP A 74 -6.07 15.27 3.81
N THR A 75 -6.34 16.25 2.95
CA THR A 75 -6.38 16.06 1.49
C THR A 75 -5.29 16.85 0.76
N GLU A 76 -4.53 17.70 1.48
CA GLU A 76 -3.55 18.59 0.86
C GLU A 76 -2.14 18.01 0.87
N TYR A 77 -1.36 18.40 -0.12
CA TYR A 77 0.10 18.29 -0.36
C TYR A 77 0.89 17.11 0.25
N ALA A 78 0.42 16.50 1.33
CA ALA A 78 1.04 15.34 1.97
C ALA A 78 0.87 14.04 1.13
N ASN A 79 0.08 14.06 0.06
CA ASN A 79 -0.15 12.91 -0.82
C ASN A 79 1.03 12.58 -1.75
N ASN A 80 2.02 13.47 -1.87
CA ASN A 80 3.19 13.26 -2.73
C ASN A 80 3.94 11.96 -2.40
N ARG A 81 4.01 11.59 -1.12
CA ARG A 81 4.65 10.33 -0.70
C ARG A 81 3.86 9.11 -1.14
N ALA A 82 2.54 9.16 -1.05
CA ALA A 82 1.68 8.08 -1.54
C ALA A 82 1.79 7.96 -3.07
N GLU A 83 1.85 9.07 -3.81
CA GLU A 83 2.02 9.06 -5.26
C GLU A 83 3.37 8.47 -5.68
N VAL A 84 4.46 8.89 -5.06
CA VAL A 84 5.80 8.31 -5.30
C VAL A 84 5.80 6.81 -4.99
N SER A 85 5.07 6.38 -3.96
CA SER A 85 4.96 4.96 -3.60
C SER A 85 4.19 4.13 -4.62
N HIS A 86 3.35 4.75 -5.46
CA HIS A 86 2.62 4.08 -6.54
C HIS A 86 3.47 3.84 -7.80
N GLU A 87 4.52 4.60 -8.02
CA GLU A 87 5.34 4.49 -9.24
C GLU A 87 5.95 3.09 -9.45
N PRO A 88 6.58 2.43 -8.45
CA PRO A 88 7.07 1.07 -8.60
C PRO A 88 5.96 0.06 -8.98
N ILE A 89 4.75 0.28 -8.48
CA ILE A 89 3.60 -0.58 -8.80
C ILE A 89 3.20 -0.42 -10.26
N ARG A 90 3.07 0.82 -10.74
CA ARG A 90 2.74 1.11 -12.14
C ARG A 90 3.79 0.56 -13.10
N GLN A 91 5.06 0.67 -12.73
CA GLN A 91 6.16 0.12 -13.51
C GLN A 91 6.08 -1.41 -13.57
N ARG A 92 5.83 -2.06 -12.44
CA ARG A 92 5.67 -3.51 -12.35
C ARG A 92 4.43 -4.00 -13.12
N GLU A 93 3.32 -3.30 -13.02
CA GLU A 93 2.09 -3.61 -13.77
C GLU A 93 2.34 -3.59 -15.29
N ARG A 94 3.10 -2.61 -15.79
CA ARG A 94 3.47 -2.51 -17.21
C ARG A 94 4.37 -3.66 -17.68
N GLN A 95 5.23 -4.16 -16.81
CA GLN A 95 6.16 -5.26 -17.12
C GLN A 95 5.48 -6.64 -17.07
N MET A 96 4.35 -6.76 -16.43
CA MET A 96 3.63 -8.03 -16.31
C MET A 96 2.78 -8.31 -17.55
N ARG A 97 2.74 -9.59 -17.95
CA ARG A 97 1.88 -10.08 -19.05
C ARG A 97 0.38 -10.13 -18.70
N GLY A 98 -0.04 -9.49 -17.63
CA GLY A 98 -1.40 -9.47 -17.12
C GLY A 98 -1.66 -10.48 -16.00
N LEU A 99 -2.74 -10.24 -15.27
CA LEU A 99 -3.19 -11.06 -14.15
C LEU A 99 -4.44 -11.83 -14.59
N LYS A 100 -4.50 -13.12 -14.26
CA LYS A 100 -5.58 -14.02 -14.71
C LYS A 100 -6.85 -13.93 -13.85
N SER A 101 -6.73 -13.47 -12.60
CA SER A 101 -7.88 -13.31 -11.70
C SER A 101 -7.64 -12.24 -10.63
N VAL A 102 -8.73 -11.73 -10.04
CA VAL A 102 -8.68 -10.78 -8.92
C VAL A 102 -7.97 -11.38 -7.70
N ALA A 103 -8.22 -12.66 -7.41
CA ALA A 103 -7.56 -13.35 -6.31
C ALA A 103 -6.05 -13.48 -6.51
N GLN A 104 -5.60 -13.76 -7.74
CA GLN A 104 -4.19 -13.75 -8.09
C GLN A 104 -3.58 -12.35 -7.94
N ALA A 105 -4.29 -11.31 -8.41
CA ALA A 105 -3.86 -9.93 -8.26
C ALA A 105 -3.71 -9.55 -6.78
N GLN A 106 -4.68 -9.90 -5.94
CA GLN A 106 -4.65 -9.62 -4.51
C GLN A 106 -3.43 -10.27 -3.85
N ARG A 107 -3.19 -11.56 -4.09
CA ARG A 107 -2.04 -12.28 -3.54
C ARG A 107 -0.71 -11.66 -4.02
N PHE A 108 -0.60 -11.43 -5.32
CA PHE A 108 0.60 -10.85 -5.90
C PHE A 108 0.95 -9.50 -5.29
N TRP A 109 -0.02 -8.58 -5.23
CA TRP A 109 0.24 -7.24 -4.70
C TRP A 109 0.48 -7.23 -3.19
N SER A 110 -0.16 -8.12 -2.43
CA SER A 110 0.11 -8.29 -1.01
C SER A 110 1.55 -8.74 -0.75
N VAL A 111 2.01 -9.76 -1.48
CA VAL A 111 3.41 -10.23 -1.39
C VAL A 111 4.39 -9.16 -1.86
N GLN A 112 4.07 -8.46 -2.97
CA GLN A 112 4.89 -7.37 -3.48
C GLN A 112 5.05 -6.23 -2.46
N GLY A 113 3.99 -5.92 -1.70
CA GLY A 113 4.03 -4.96 -0.60
C GLY A 113 5.03 -5.36 0.49
N VAL A 114 5.00 -6.61 0.92
CA VAL A 114 5.96 -7.15 1.91
C VAL A 114 7.40 -7.09 1.38
N ILE A 115 7.61 -7.48 0.13
CA ILE A 115 8.94 -7.41 -0.51
C ILE A 115 9.44 -5.96 -0.56
N GLN A 116 8.57 -5.01 -0.93
CA GLN A 116 8.93 -3.60 -0.96
C GLN A 116 9.36 -3.10 0.41
N ASN A 117 8.62 -3.44 1.46
CA ASN A 117 8.96 -3.06 2.84
C ASN A 117 10.32 -3.66 3.25
N LEU A 118 10.58 -4.92 2.92
CA LEU A 118 11.85 -5.59 3.24
C LEU A 118 13.06 -4.85 2.65
N PHE A 119 12.96 -4.34 1.43
CA PHE A 119 14.07 -3.66 0.74
C PHE A 119 14.02 -2.13 0.86
N ARG A 120 12.95 -1.56 1.38
CA ARG A 120 12.78 -0.14 1.60
C ARG A 120 13.37 0.27 2.94
N ILE A 121 14.65 0.49 2.96
CA ILE A 121 15.33 0.99 4.14
C ILE A 121 15.28 2.52 4.11
N GLY A 122 14.67 3.13 5.12
CA GLY A 122 14.53 4.57 5.24
C GLY A 122 15.88 5.31 5.16
N ARG A 123 16.11 5.98 4.04
CA ARG A 123 17.39 6.68 3.79
C ARG A 123 17.60 7.90 4.69
N HIS A 124 16.50 8.46 5.22
CA HIS A 124 16.55 9.77 5.88
C HIS A 124 17.02 9.72 7.33
N LEU A 125 16.99 8.56 7.97
CA LEU A 125 17.26 8.41 9.40
C LEU A 125 18.51 7.60 9.72
N LEU A 126 19.18 7.03 8.72
CA LEU A 126 20.27 6.10 8.92
C LEU A 126 21.60 6.61 8.33
N ARG A 127 22.65 6.50 9.10
CA ARG A 127 24.03 6.66 8.60
C ARG A 127 24.32 5.61 7.53
N SER A 128 25.15 5.94 6.54
CA SER A 128 25.48 5.06 5.40
C SER A 128 25.97 3.67 5.79
N ALA A 129 26.68 3.54 6.90
CA ALA A 129 27.13 2.26 7.43
C ALA A 129 25.95 1.37 7.89
N ASN A 130 25.01 1.95 8.66
CA ASN A 130 23.83 1.24 9.13
C ASN A 130 22.89 0.87 7.97
N HIS A 131 22.81 1.73 6.96
CA HIS A 131 22.05 1.45 5.75
C HIS A 131 22.58 0.22 5.01
N ARG A 132 23.92 0.10 4.86
CA ARG A 132 24.57 -1.06 4.24
C ARG A 132 24.33 -2.34 5.06
N LEU A 133 24.44 -2.27 6.38
CA LEU A 133 24.19 -3.41 7.27
C LEU A 133 22.75 -3.93 7.15
N LEU A 134 21.77 -3.03 7.17
CA LEU A 134 20.36 -3.39 7.05
C LEU A 134 20.02 -3.96 5.67
N ARG A 135 20.63 -3.43 4.64
CA ARG A 135 20.51 -3.97 3.29
C ARG A 135 21.05 -5.41 3.18
N GLY A 136 22.20 -5.67 3.80
CA GLY A 136 22.74 -7.02 3.89
C GLY A 136 21.80 -7.97 4.64
N ARG A 137 21.22 -7.55 5.75
CA ARG A 137 20.21 -8.32 6.50
C ARG A 137 18.96 -8.61 5.66
N SER A 138 18.45 -7.63 4.94
CA SER A 138 17.29 -7.82 4.05
C SER A 138 17.58 -8.86 2.96
N GLN A 139 18.78 -8.87 2.41
CA GLN A 139 19.21 -9.88 1.43
C GLN A 139 19.32 -11.27 2.05
N LEU A 140 19.84 -11.39 3.27
CA LEU A 140 19.92 -12.67 3.98
C LEU A 140 18.52 -13.24 4.26
N VAL A 141 17.60 -12.42 4.77
CA VAL A 141 16.20 -12.82 4.99
C VAL A 141 15.54 -13.25 3.68
N TRP A 142 15.75 -12.48 2.61
CA TRP A 142 15.24 -12.83 1.29
C TRP A 142 15.76 -14.19 0.82
N HIS A 143 17.05 -14.43 0.95
CA HIS A 143 17.68 -15.70 0.58
C HIS A 143 17.13 -16.88 1.41
N GLN A 144 16.96 -16.71 2.72
CA GLN A 144 16.37 -17.73 3.58
C GLN A 144 14.94 -18.11 3.17
N VAL A 145 14.14 -17.12 2.75
CA VAL A 145 12.74 -17.35 2.35
C VAL A 145 12.63 -17.97 0.94
N THR A 146 13.58 -17.66 0.05
CA THR A 146 13.49 -18.09 -1.36
C THR A 146 14.32 -19.32 -1.71
N CYS A 147 15.35 -19.62 -0.95
CA CYS A 147 16.31 -20.68 -1.23
C CYS A 147 16.47 -21.69 -0.04
N GLY A 148 15.64 -21.53 1.02
CA GLY A 148 15.63 -22.41 2.18
C GLY A 148 14.83 -23.69 2.01
#